data_5e1007140273a653b1d9e20d86689edc
#
_entry.id   5e1007140273a653b1d9e20d86689edc
#
_cell.length_a   1.000
_cell.length_b   1.000
_cell.length_c   1.000
_cell.angle_alpha   90.00
_cell.angle_beta   90.00
_cell.angle_gamma   90.00
#
_symmetry.space_group_name_H-M   'P 1'
#
loop_
_entity.id
_entity.type
_entity.pdbx_description
1 polymer ?
#
loop_
_entity_poly.entity_id
_entity_poly.type
_entity_poly.pdbx_seq_one_letter_code
_entity_poly.pdbx_strand_id
1 'polypeptide(L)'
;YFYPAAMTPGCTKQACDFSDAIDRFTGEGYTVLGISPDKPEKLAKFRERDGLGITLLSDPEKEVLTAWGAFGEKKLYGKVVTGVIRSTFVVGEDGSVEHAAYNVKATGHVAKLRKDLGLGA
;
A
#
# COMPACT_ATOMS: atom_id res chain seq x y z
N TYR A 1 -0.32 3.55 -0.09
CA TYR A 1 0.37 2.51 0.67
C TYR A 1 1.59 1.98 -0.09
N PHE A 2 2.55 1.47 0.65
CA PHE A 2 3.76 0.89 0.09
C PHE A 2 3.75 -0.63 0.29
N TYR A 3 4.13 -1.37 -0.75
CA TYR A 3 4.17 -2.83 -0.71
C TYR A 3 5.41 -3.36 -1.44
N PRO A 4 5.93 -4.54 -1.03
CA PRO A 4 7.23 -5.00 -1.51
C PRO A 4 7.26 -5.53 -2.95
N ALA A 5 6.24 -6.25 -3.40
CA ALA A 5 6.30 -6.85 -4.74
C ALA A 5 4.91 -7.19 -5.30
N ALA A 6 4.63 -6.70 -6.49
CA ALA A 6 3.41 -7.03 -7.23
C ALA A 6 3.30 -8.54 -7.48
N MET A 7 2.06 -9.04 -7.53
CA MET A 7 1.71 -10.43 -7.82
C MET A 7 2.19 -11.47 -6.80
N THR A 8 2.67 -11.03 -5.63
CA THR A 8 2.90 -11.92 -4.49
C THR A 8 1.60 -12.12 -3.70
N PRO A 9 1.43 -13.23 -2.94
CA PRO A 9 0.15 -13.51 -2.27
C PRO A 9 -0.31 -12.41 -1.31
N GLY A 10 0.57 -11.91 -0.44
CA GLY A 10 0.21 -10.87 0.53
C GLY A 10 -0.12 -9.54 -0.14
N CYS A 11 0.67 -9.13 -1.12
CA CYS A 11 0.44 -7.89 -1.86
C CYS A 11 -0.82 -7.97 -2.72
N THR A 12 -1.11 -9.11 -3.30
CA THR A 12 -2.34 -9.36 -4.04
C THR A 12 -3.56 -9.23 -3.12
N LYS A 13 -3.50 -9.85 -1.93
CA LYS A 13 -4.58 -9.77 -0.94
C LYS A 13 -4.86 -8.33 -0.54
N GLN A 14 -3.82 -7.57 -0.22
CA GLN A 14 -3.95 -6.17 0.18
C GLN A 14 -4.52 -5.32 -0.95
N ALA A 15 -4.02 -5.48 -2.18
CA ALA A 15 -4.49 -4.72 -3.34
C ALA A 15 -5.95 -5.03 -3.66
N CYS A 16 -6.34 -6.30 -3.61
CA CYS A 16 -7.74 -6.70 -3.83
C CYS A 16 -8.65 -6.15 -2.74
N ASP A 17 -8.22 -6.16 -1.48
CA ASP A 17 -9.00 -5.60 -0.37
C ASP A 17 -9.20 -4.09 -0.55
N PHE A 18 -8.19 -3.34 -0.97
CA PHE A 18 -8.34 -1.92 -1.30
C PHE A 18 -9.26 -1.72 -2.49
N SER A 19 -9.10 -2.51 -3.55
CA SER A 19 -9.91 -2.41 -4.76
C SER A 19 -11.39 -2.70 -4.45
N ASP A 20 -11.67 -3.71 -3.65
CA ASP A 20 -13.04 -4.06 -3.24
C ASP A 20 -13.69 -2.96 -2.38
N ALA A 21 -12.88 -2.22 -1.62
CA ALA A 21 -13.35 -1.15 -0.75
C ALA A 21 -13.24 0.25 -1.38
N ILE A 22 -12.86 0.33 -2.67
CA ILE A 22 -12.52 1.62 -3.31
C ILE A 22 -13.65 2.65 -3.23
N ASP A 23 -14.90 2.22 -3.39
CA ASP A 23 -16.05 3.13 -3.34
C ASP A 23 -16.22 3.78 -1.97
N ARG A 24 -15.84 3.10 -0.91
CA ARG A 24 -15.91 3.66 0.45
C ARG A 24 -14.85 4.73 0.67
N PHE A 25 -13.66 4.53 0.10
CA PHE A 25 -12.60 5.53 0.17
C PHE A 25 -12.91 6.74 -0.71
N THR A 26 -13.29 6.53 -1.97
CA THR A 26 -13.62 7.61 -2.89
C THR A 26 -14.86 8.38 -2.46
N GLY A 27 -15.85 7.71 -1.90
CA GLY A 27 -17.06 8.35 -1.36
C GLY A 27 -16.77 9.34 -0.23
N GLU A 28 -15.67 9.14 0.50
CA GLU A 28 -15.21 10.05 1.56
C GLU A 28 -14.09 10.99 1.09
N GLY A 29 -13.83 11.07 -0.21
CA GLY A 29 -12.84 11.97 -0.79
C GLY A 29 -11.41 11.47 -0.79
N TYR A 30 -11.17 10.19 -0.50
CA TYR A 30 -9.83 9.61 -0.53
C TYR A 30 -9.50 9.03 -1.90
N THR A 31 -8.24 9.19 -2.31
CA THR A 31 -7.66 8.50 -3.46
C THR A 31 -6.66 7.47 -2.94
N VAL A 32 -6.75 6.24 -3.42
CA VAL A 32 -5.85 5.17 -2.99
C VAL A 32 -4.74 4.98 -4.01
N LEU A 33 -3.49 5.10 -3.57
CA LEU A 33 -2.29 4.90 -4.38
C LEU A 33 -1.46 3.77 -3.78
N GLY A 34 -1.13 2.77 -4.59
CA GLY A 34 -0.21 1.70 -4.20
C GLY A 34 1.16 1.94 -4.84
N ILE A 35 2.23 1.88 -4.05
CA ILE A 35 3.59 2.19 -4.50
C ILE A 35 4.51 1.02 -4.19
N SER A 36 5.25 0.55 -5.19
CA SER A 36 6.23 -0.52 -5.05
C SER A 36 7.48 -0.24 -5.89
N PRO A 37 8.60 -0.96 -5.65
CA PRO A 37 9.78 -0.84 -6.51
C PRO A 37 9.66 -1.56 -7.85
N ASP A 38 8.53 -2.19 -8.14
CA ASP A 38 8.30 -2.87 -9.41
C ASP A 38 8.30 -1.90 -10.59
N LYS A 39 8.69 -2.39 -11.76
CA LYS A 39 8.63 -1.60 -13.00
C LYS A 39 7.19 -1.41 -13.47
N PRO A 40 6.91 -0.35 -14.24
CA PRO A 40 5.54 -0.06 -14.72
C PRO A 40 4.89 -1.22 -15.47
N GLU A 41 5.66 -1.98 -16.24
CA GLU A 41 5.16 -3.12 -17.01
C GLU A 41 4.60 -4.21 -16.10
N LYS A 42 5.27 -4.48 -14.98
CA LYS A 42 4.82 -5.45 -14.00
C LYS A 42 3.56 -4.98 -13.28
N LEU A 43 3.47 -3.71 -12.97
CA LEU A 43 2.29 -3.11 -12.34
C LEU A 43 1.08 -3.15 -13.26
N ALA A 44 1.27 -2.93 -14.57
CA ALA A 44 0.21 -3.06 -15.55
C ALA A 44 -0.34 -4.50 -15.59
N LYS A 45 0.54 -5.49 -15.57
CA LYS A 45 0.16 -6.91 -15.51
C LYS A 45 -0.60 -7.26 -14.22
N PHE A 46 -0.15 -6.74 -13.11
CA PHE A 46 -0.77 -6.93 -11.81
C PHE A 46 -2.20 -6.37 -11.81
N ARG A 47 -2.36 -5.14 -12.28
CA ARG A 47 -3.66 -4.49 -12.35
C ARG A 47 -4.64 -5.25 -13.25
N GLU A 48 -4.17 -5.70 -14.42
CA GLU A 48 -4.97 -6.45 -15.37
C GLU A 48 -5.36 -7.82 -14.83
N ARG A 49 -4.39 -8.56 -14.28
CA ARG A 49 -4.60 -9.91 -13.75
C ARG A 49 -5.68 -9.94 -12.66
N ASP A 50 -5.63 -8.98 -11.75
CA ASP A 50 -6.47 -8.98 -10.55
C ASP A 50 -7.64 -7.98 -10.61
N GLY A 51 -7.82 -7.29 -11.73
CA GLY A 51 -8.91 -6.34 -11.94
C GLY A 51 -8.90 -5.19 -10.92
N LEU A 52 -7.71 -4.65 -10.62
CA LEU A 52 -7.54 -3.66 -9.55
C LEU A 52 -8.12 -2.30 -9.95
N GLY A 53 -8.97 -1.74 -9.09
CA GLY A 53 -9.54 -0.41 -9.25
C GLY A 53 -8.74 0.71 -8.62
N ILE A 54 -7.56 0.42 -8.07
CA ILE A 54 -6.67 1.40 -7.46
C ILE A 54 -5.55 1.80 -8.43
N THR A 55 -4.93 2.95 -8.18
CA THR A 55 -3.78 3.42 -8.96
C THR A 55 -2.50 2.81 -8.40
N LEU A 56 -1.68 2.23 -9.28
CA LEU A 56 -0.39 1.65 -8.93
C LEU A 56 0.74 2.51 -9.49
N LEU A 57 1.69 2.85 -8.63
CA LEU A 57 2.83 3.70 -8.97
C LEU A 57 4.14 2.93 -8.82
N SER A 58 5.06 3.17 -9.73
CA SER A 58 6.37 2.52 -9.77
C SER A 58 7.44 3.41 -9.12
N ASP A 59 8.25 2.83 -8.23
CA ASP A 59 9.40 3.50 -7.60
C ASP A 59 10.63 2.58 -7.65
N PRO A 60 11.16 2.28 -8.86
CA PRO A 60 12.23 1.28 -9.01
C PRO A 60 13.53 1.71 -8.35
N GLU A 61 13.80 3.01 -8.23
CA GLU A 61 14.98 3.54 -7.55
C GLU A 61 14.80 3.68 -6.04
N LYS A 62 13.62 3.38 -5.53
CA LYS A 62 13.28 3.43 -4.10
C LYS A 62 13.44 4.80 -3.46
N GLU A 63 13.33 5.85 -4.24
CA GLU A 63 13.47 7.23 -3.78
C GLU A 63 12.32 7.65 -2.86
N VAL A 64 11.10 7.44 -3.30
CA VAL A 64 9.89 7.77 -2.53
C VAL A 64 9.77 6.84 -1.32
N LEU A 65 10.00 5.55 -1.52
CA LEU A 65 10.00 4.55 -0.44
C LEU A 65 10.95 4.96 0.68
N THR A 66 12.17 5.35 0.34
CA THR A 66 13.18 5.78 1.33
C THR A 66 12.78 7.08 2.01
N ALA A 67 12.30 8.05 1.23
CA ALA A 67 11.89 9.36 1.77
C ALA A 67 10.76 9.24 2.79
N TRP A 68 9.87 8.27 2.63
CA TRP A 68 8.75 8.03 3.55
C TRP A 68 9.08 7.04 4.67
N GLY A 69 10.31 6.52 4.73
CA GLY A 69 10.70 5.54 5.74
C GLY A 69 10.13 4.15 5.51
N ALA A 70 9.68 3.86 4.30
CA ALA A 70 9.09 2.57 3.94
C ALA A 70 10.10 1.60 3.31
N PHE A 71 11.38 1.95 3.35
CA PHE A 71 12.47 1.10 2.87
C PHE A 71 13.62 1.13 3.87
N GLY A 72 14.11 -0.02 4.25
CA GLY A 72 15.20 -0.15 5.21
C GLY A 72 15.30 -1.54 5.81
N GLU A 73 15.92 -1.62 6.97
CA GLU A 73 16.08 -2.89 7.68
C GLU A 73 14.76 -3.32 8.33
N LYS A 74 14.44 -4.59 8.18
CA LYS A 74 13.26 -5.22 8.81
C LYS A 74 13.60 -6.63 9.24
N LYS A 75 12.88 -7.14 10.25
CA LYS A 75 13.00 -8.55 10.68
C LYS A 75 12.03 -9.42 9.89
N LEU A 76 12.55 -10.49 9.32
CA LEU A 76 11.75 -11.47 8.60
C LEU A 76 12.22 -12.86 9.04
N TYR A 77 11.33 -13.61 9.70
CA TYR A 77 11.62 -14.94 10.24
C TYR A 77 12.88 -14.95 11.13
N GLY A 78 13.03 -13.95 11.99
CA GLY A 78 14.17 -13.84 12.90
C GLY A 78 15.46 -13.32 12.30
N LYS A 79 15.47 -13.01 11.00
CA LYS A 79 16.62 -12.43 10.28
C LYS A 79 16.37 -10.97 9.97
N VAL A 80 17.43 -10.17 10.03
CA VAL A 80 17.39 -8.76 9.59
C VAL A 80 17.66 -8.74 8.09
N VAL A 81 16.73 -8.18 7.32
CA VAL A 81 16.86 -8.03 5.87
C VAL A 81 16.58 -6.57 5.50
N THR A 82 17.15 -6.11 4.38
CA THR A 82 16.86 -4.79 3.85
C THR A 82 15.80 -4.92 2.75
N GLY A 83 14.74 -4.14 2.84
CA GLY A 83 13.68 -4.19 1.85
C GLY A 83 12.55 -3.22 2.15
N VAL A 84 11.46 -3.36 1.43
CA VAL A 84 10.27 -2.53 1.63
C VAL A 84 9.60 -2.89 2.94
N ILE A 85 9.35 -1.89 3.76
CA ILE A 85 8.55 -2.00 4.97
C ILE A 85 7.12 -1.67 4.58
N ARG A 86 6.22 -2.66 4.62
CA ARG A 86 4.82 -2.48 4.26
C ARG A 86 4.19 -1.41 5.14
N SER A 87 3.80 -0.29 4.56
CA SER A 87 3.37 0.89 5.30
C SER A 87 2.18 1.56 4.62
N THR A 88 1.36 2.27 5.39
CA THR A 88 0.24 3.02 4.86
C THR A 88 0.19 4.40 5.51
N PHE A 89 -0.03 5.41 4.69
CA PHE A 89 -0.14 6.80 5.14
C PHE A 89 -1.42 7.40 4.63
N VAL A 90 -2.05 8.22 5.46
CA VAL A 90 -3.17 9.06 5.04
C VAL A 90 -2.66 10.49 5.02
N VAL A 91 -2.74 11.11 3.84
CA VAL A 91 -2.26 12.47 3.61
C VAL A 91 -3.47 13.38 3.44
N GLY A 92 -3.51 14.47 4.21
CA GLY A 92 -4.58 15.45 4.14
C GLY A 92 -4.45 16.36 2.92
N GLU A 93 -5.48 17.16 2.69
CA GLU A 93 -5.53 18.11 1.56
C GLU A 93 -4.39 19.14 1.61
N ASP A 94 -3.91 19.47 2.81
CA ASP A 94 -2.80 20.41 3.01
C ASP A 94 -1.42 19.75 2.86
N GLY A 95 -1.36 18.45 2.56
CA GLY A 95 -0.13 17.69 2.44
C GLY A 95 0.40 17.13 3.75
N SER A 96 -0.24 17.37 4.88
CA SER A 96 0.19 16.82 6.16
C SER A 96 -0.25 15.36 6.31
N VAL A 97 0.58 14.57 7.01
CA VAL A 97 0.27 13.16 7.30
C VAL A 97 -0.68 13.09 8.49
N GLU A 98 -1.89 12.62 8.26
CA GLU A 98 -2.92 12.48 9.29
C GLU A 98 -2.83 11.12 10.01
N HIS A 99 -2.36 10.10 9.32
CA HIS A 99 -2.24 8.74 9.86
C HIS A 99 -1.04 8.06 9.22
N ALA A 100 -0.24 7.38 10.03
CA ALA A 100 0.93 6.64 9.54
C ALA A 100 0.98 5.28 10.25
N ALA A 101 1.07 4.21 9.46
CA ALA A 101 1.20 2.86 9.97
C ALA A 101 2.34 2.16 9.26
N TYR A 102 3.36 1.77 10.02
CA TYR A 102 4.52 1.04 9.51
C TYR A 102 4.40 -0.43 9.84
N ASN A 103 5.06 -1.27 9.05
CA ASN A 103 5.15 -2.71 9.27
C ASN A 103 3.77 -3.36 9.43
N VAL A 104 2.83 -3.00 8.56
CA VAL A 104 1.46 -3.50 8.59
C VAL A 104 1.39 -4.91 7.99
N LYS A 105 0.42 -5.68 8.45
CA LYS A 105 0.13 -7.01 7.88
C LYS A 105 -0.79 -6.87 6.68
N ALA A 106 -0.52 -7.62 5.61
CA ALA A 106 -1.36 -7.59 4.41
C ALA A 106 -2.79 -8.04 4.70
N THR A 107 -2.95 -9.09 5.49
CA THR A 107 -4.27 -9.64 5.84
C THR A 107 -4.95 -8.79 6.89
N GLY A 108 -6.15 -8.31 6.59
CA GLY A 108 -6.99 -7.55 7.51
C GLY A 108 -6.63 -6.07 7.63
N HIS A 109 -5.57 -5.60 6.94
CA HIS A 109 -5.13 -4.22 7.04
C HIS A 109 -6.19 -3.23 6.55
N VAL A 110 -6.80 -3.49 5.40
CA VAL A 110 -7.78 -2.56 4.80
C VAL A 110 -9.01 -2.39 5.69
N ALA A 111 -9.50 -3.48 6.27
CA ALA A 111 -10.63 -3.41 7.20
C ALA A 111 -10.28 -2.59 8.44
N LYS A 112 -9.09 -2.78 9.00
CA LYS A 112 -8.61 -2.01 10.14
C LYS A 112 -8.44 -0.54 9.79
N LEU A 113 -7.88 -0.23 8.63
CA LEU A 113 -7.70 1.14 8.17
C LEU A 113 -9.05 1.85 8.01
N ARG A 114 -10.04 1.18 7.42
CA ARG A 114 -11.39 1.73 7.29
C ARG A 114 -11.99 2.05 8.66
N LYS A 115 -11.81 1.17 9.63
CA LYS A 115 -12.27 1.37 11.01
C LYS A 115 -11.57 2.56 11.65
N ASP A 116 -10.25 2.65 11.51
CA ASP A 116 -9.45 3.74 12.08
C ASP A 116 -9.82 5.10 11.47
N LEU A 117 -10.23 5.13 10.20
CA LEU A 117 -10.66 6.35 9.50
C LEU A 117 -12.16 6.63 9.66
N GLY A 118 -12.92 5.75 10.31
CA GLY A 118 -14.36 5.93 10.48
C GLY A 118 -15.19 5.73 9.21
N LEU A 119 -14.71 4.94 8.26
CA LEU A 119 -15.36 4.72 6.96
C LEU A 119 -16.37 3.56 6.96
N GLY A 120 -16.94 3.30 8.09
CA GLY A 120 -17.97 2.29 8.25
C GLY A 120 -17.46 0.89 8.61
N ALA A 121 -18.37 0.04 8.93
CA ALA A 121 -18.12 -1.32 9.34
C ALA A 121 -17.89 -2.24 8.14
#